data_1006254d1b7efb47994e0e54ef8dbdfe
#
_entry.id   1006254d1b7efb47994e0e54ef8dbdfe
#
_cell.length_a   1.000
_cell.length_b   1.000
_cell.length_c   1.000
_cell.angle_alpha   90.00
_cell.angle_beta   90.00
_cell.angle_gamma   90.00
#
_symmetry.space_group_name_H-M   'P 1'
#
loop_
_entity.id
_entity.type
_entity.pdbx_description
1 polymer ?
#
loop_
_entity_poly.entity_id
_entity_poly.type
_entity_poly.pdbx_seq_one_letter_code
_entity_poly.pdbx_strand_id
1 'polypeptide(L)'
;MPRVEVAEQPGVGLDGAARPSEDVVVVLPHAVIVLDGATSLRPELPSGGWYAAHLAGAIAGRLTAAPGADLADLLAASIRVLARENGLTPGNSPSSTVALLRWDERQVDALVLGDSPVVAFADNGPEVLSDDRLATMPRRGGGYRDRLQAGGGYGDDHVEALRAAGARMDGWRNRDGGFWVAEADPDAAYEARQARWPVADLRAILMATDGVACGVDDYRIFSDWPAVLDLALSRGAAAVLDLVRDAERSDPEGTRWPRPKPHDDQALVLLDF
;
A
#
# COMPACT_ATOMS: atom_id res chain seq x y z
N MET A 1 25.02 -3.82 -5.23
CA MET A 1 23.90 -3.11 -4.59
C MET A 1 22.91 -2.74 -5.69
N PRO A 2 21.62 -2.98 -5.51
CA PRO A 2 20.63 -2.60 -6.51
C PRO A 2 20.60 -1.07 -6.70
N ARG A 3 20.28 -0.66 -7.91
CA ARG A 3 19.88 0.73 -8.18
C ARG A 3 18.44 0.89 -7.73
N VAL A 4 18.16 1.89 -6.91
CA VAL A 4 16.81 2.17 -6.43
C VAL A 4 16.28 3.43 -7.15
N GLU A 5 15.09 3.31 -7.74
CA GLU A 5 14.34 4.41 -8.33
C GLU A 5 12.98 4.51 -7.64
N VAL A 6 12.57 5.72 -7.25
CA VAL A 6 11.31 5.99 -6.57
C VAL A 6 10.51 6.98 -7.42
N ALA A 7 9.23 6.69 -7.58
CA ALA A 7 8.24 7.62 -8.11
C ALA A 7 7.05 7.71 -7.17
N GLU A 8 6.62 8.92 -6.86
CA GLU A 8 5.47 9.23 -6.01
C GLU A 8 4.61 10.30 -6.69
N GLN A 9 3.29 10.14 -6.60
CA GLN A 9 2.34 11.12 -7.12
C GLN A 9 1.14 11.23 -6.19
N PRO A 10 0.88 12.42 -5.61
CA PRO A 10 -0.25 12.59 -4.72
C PRO A 10 -1.60 12.46 -5.46
N GLY A 11 -2.58 11.94 -4.76
CA GLY A 11 -3.97 11.93 -5.16
C GLY A 11 -4.73 13.17 -4.74
N VAL A 12 -6.02 12.97 -4.45
CA VAL A 12 -6.92 14.03 -3.95
C VAL A 12 -7.63 13.57 -2.69
N GLY A 13 -8.19 14.52 -1.94
CA GLY A 13 -9.10 14.24 -0.84
C GLY A 13 -10.45 13.71 -1.33
N LEU A 14 -11.29 13.27 -0.39
CA LEU A 14 -12.67 12.86 -0.69
C LEU A 14 -13.54 14.01 -1.24
N ASP A 15 -13.12 15.24 -0.99
CA ASP A 15 -13.70 16.49 -1.54
C ASP A 15 -13.13 16.85 -2.91
N GLY A 16 -12.25 16.04 -3.48
CA GLY A 16 -11.55 16.30 -4.73
C GLY A 16 -10.43 17.36 -4.65
N ALA A 17 -10.17 17.92 -3.46
CA ALA A 17 -9.12 18.91 -3.28
C ALA A 17 -7.72 18.27 -3.24
N ALA A 18 -6.71 18.98 -3.74
CA ALA A 18 -5.32 18.57 -3.64
C ALA A 18 -4.89 18.49 -2.17
N ARG A 19 -4.17 17.43 -1.81
CA ARG A 19 -3.64 17.19 -0.45
C ARG A 19 -2.26 16.55 -0.53
N PRO A 20 -1.46 16.58 0.55
CA PRO A 20 -0.26 15.75 0.64
C PRO A 20 -0.62 14.27 0.50
N SER A 21 0.28 13.49 -0.11
CA SER A 21 0.14 12.04 -0.19
C SER A 21 0.05 11.40 1.20
N GLU A 22 -0.78 10.36 1.32
CA GLU A 22 -0.79 9.46 2.49
C GLU A 22 0.16 8.27 2.29
N ASP A 23 0.67 8.06 1.07
CA ASP A 23 1.75 7.13 0.80
C ASP A 23 3.09 7.66 1.31
N VAL A 24 3.92 6.77 1.81
CA VAL A 24 5.25 7.10 2.33
C VAL A 24 6.28 6.10 1.83
N VAL A 25 7.34 6.60 1.21
CA VAL A 25 8.51 5.81 0.81
C VAL A 25 9.73 6.24 1.60
N VAL A 26 10.43 5.29 2.22
CA VAL A 26 11.73 5.53 2.87
C VAL A 26 12.76 4.59 2.28
N VAL A 27 13.84 5.15 1.74
CA VAL A 27 14.99 4.41 1.21
C VAL A 27 16.14 4.49 2.18
N LEU A 28 16.64 3.33 2.61
CA LEU A 28 17.82 3.15 3.44
C LEU A 28 18.92 2.49 2.61
N PRO A 29 20.19 2.47 3.06
CA PRO A 29 21.28 1.84 2.31
C PRO A 29 21.03 0.38 1.91
N HIS A 30 20.28 -0.37 2.73
CA HIS A 30 20.02 -1.81 2.55
C HIS A 30 18.54 -2.18 2.80
N ALA A 31 17.63 -1.22 2.73
CA ALA A 31 16.21 -1.49 2.90
C ALA A 31 15.34 -0.42 2.20
N VAL A 32 14.12 -0.81 1.86
CA VAL A 32 13.05 0.11 1.42
C VAL A 32 11.79 -0.18 2.22
N ILE A 33 11.10 0.88 2.59
CA ILE A 33 9.83 0.87 3.31
C ILE A 33 8.82 1.59 2.44
N VAL A 34 7.70 0.95 2.12
CA VAL A 34 6.56 1.55 1.41
C VAL A 34 5.33 1.34 2.29
N LEU A 35 4.65 2.41 2.63
CA LEU A 35 3.43 2.41 3.41
C LEU A 35 2.36 3.22 2.68
N ASP A 36 1.15 2.68 2.63
CA ASP A 36 -0.04 3.36 2.15
C ASP A 36 -0.94 3.67 3.35
N GLY A 37 -1.08 4.94 3.66
CA GLY A 37 -1.89 5.41 4.78
C GLY A 37 -3.37 5.44 4.44
N ALA A 38 -4.17 4.61 5.10
CA ALA A 38 -5.59 4.52 4.84
C ALA A 38 -6.32 5.86 5.04
N THR A 39 -7.05 6.32 4.02
CA THR A 39 -7.84 7.56 4.12
C THR A 39 -8.86 7.46 5.25
N SER A 40 -8.71 8.31 6.27
CA SER A 40 -9.58 8.30 7.44
C SER A 40 -10.93 8.95 7.11
N LEU A 41 -12.00 8.26 7.45
CA LEU A 41 -13.37 8.79 7.46
C LEU A 41 -13.79 9.25 8.87
N ARG A 42 -12.87 9.24 9.81
CA ARG A 42 -13.03 9.57 11.24
C ARG A 42 -12.21 10.83 11.57
N PRO A 43 -12.84 12.03 11.55
CA PRO A 43 -12.12 13.30 11.71
C PRO A 43 -11.48 13.48 13.09
N GLU A 44 -11.88 12.69 14.07
CA GLU A 44 -11.32 12.69 15.43
C GLU A 44 -9.97 11.98 15.53
N LEU A 45 -9.58 11.18 14.52
CA LEU A 45 -8.29 10.49 14.46
C LEU A 45 -7.30 11.26 13.57
N PRO A 46 -6.01 11.11 13.83
CA PRO A 46 -4.98 11.52 12.87
C PRO A 46 -5.20 10.86 11.49
N SER A 47 -4.66 11.46 10.42
CA SER A 47 -4.74 10.88 9.08
C SER A 47 -3.93 9.59 8.96
N GLY A 48 -4.27 8.76 7.94
CA GLY A 48 -3.47 7.60 7.58
C GLY A 48 -2.03 7.98 7.20
N GLY A 49 -1.86 9.08 6.46
CA GLY A 49 -0.53 9.58 6.11
C GLY A 49 0.31 10.00 7.32
N TRP A 50 -0.31 10.58 8.36
CA TRP A 50 0.38 10.84 9.62
C TRP A 50 0.88 9.53 10.25
N TYR A 51 0.02 8.51 10.29
CA TYR A 51 0.36 7.20 10.86
C TYR A 51 1.46 6.53 10.05
N ALA A 52 1.33 6.49 8.72
CA ALA A 52 2.32 5.93 7.82
C ALA A 52 3.70 6.58 8.00
N ALA A 53 3.78 7.91 8.05
CA ALA A 53 5.02 8.65 8.23
C ALA A 53 5.71 8.34 9.56
N HIS A 54 4.95 8.29 10.66
CA HIS A 54 5.52 7.99 11.99
C HIS A 54 5.92 6.53 12.12
N LEU A 55 5.14 5.60 11.58
CA LEU A 55 5.47 4.18 11.55
C LEU A 55 6.72 3.92 10.70
N ALA A 56 6.81 4.54 9.50
CA ALA A 56 7.99 4.43 8.64
C ALA A 56 9.26 4.91 9.35
N GLY A 57 9.19 6.04 10.07
CA GLY A 57 10.31 6.54 10.87
C GLY A 57 10.73 5.57 11.99
N ALA A 58 9.75 4.97 12.70
CA ALA A 58 10.02 3.99 13.75
C ALA A 58 10.67 2.70 13.19
N ILE A 59 10.18 2.22 12.03
CA ILE A 59 10.74 1.06 11.32
C ILE A 59 12.17 1.37 10.84
N ALA A 60 12.39 2.52 10.19
CA ALA A 60 13.69 2.93 9.67
C ALA A 60 14.76 3.02 10.78
N GLY A 61 14.40 3.60 11.93
CA GLY A 61 15.28 3.64 13.10
C GLY A 61 15.67 2.25 13.59
N ARG A 62 14.73 1.29 13.62
CA ARG A 62 15.02 -0.10 14.06
C ARG A 62 15.81 -0.87 13.03
N LEU A 63 15.51 -0.74 11.75
CA LEU A 63 16.30 -1.37 10.68
C LEU A 63 17.76 -0.90 10.71
N THR A 64 17.97 0.39 11.00
CA THR A 64 19.31 0.96 11.13
C THR A 64 20.03 0.43 12.37
N ALA A 65 19.34 0.33 13.50
CA ALA A 65 19.95 -0.11 14.77
C ALA A 65 20.19 -1.63 14.82
N ALA A 66 19.33 -2.42 14.19
CA ALA A 66 19.37 -3.89 14.20
C ALA A 66 19.02 -4.46 12.80
N PRO A 67 19.93 -4.33 11.82
CA PRO A 67 19.62 -4.69 10.42
C PRO A 67 19.34 -6.19 10.22
N GLY A 68 19.75 -7.07 11.15
CA GLY A 68 19.48 -8.50 11.11
C GLY A 68 18.27 -8.96 11.93
N ALA A 69 17.50 -8.05 12.56
CA ALA A 69 16.32 -8.44 13.34
C ALA A 69 15.24 -9.07 12.45
N ASP A 70 14.38 -9.90 13.03
CA ASP A 70 13.20 -10.41 12.36
C ASP A 70 12.28 -9.24 11.95
N LEU A 71 11.76 -9.26 10.71
CA LEU A 71 10.98 -8.13 10.17
C LEU A 71 9.63 -8.00 10.87
N ALA A 72 8.98 -9.11 11.26
CA ALA A 72 7.71 -9.07 11.97
C ALA A 72 7.90 -8.55 13.40
N ASP A 73 8.94 -8.99 14.11
CA ASP A 73 9.30 -8.49 15.44
C ASP A 73 9.61 -6.99 15.41
N LEU A 74 10.32 -6.55 14.38
CA LEU A 74 10.68 -5.15 14.17
C LEU A 74 9.41 -4.30 13.92
N LEU A 75 8.50 -4.78 13.08
CA LEU A 75 7.23 -4.13 12.80
C LEU A 75 6.36 -4.09 14.06
N ALA A 76 6.20 -5.21 14.77
CA ALA A 76 5.43 -5.29 16.02
C ALA A 76 5.95 -4.29 17.07
N ALA A 77 7.29 -4.21 17.23
CA ALA A 77 7.91 -3.27 18.15
C ALA A 77 7.69 -1.81 17.74
N SER A 78 7.67 -1.51 16.42
CA SER A 78 7.42 -0.17 15.89
C SER A 78 5.96 0.25 16.13
N ILE A 79 5.00 -0.61 15.82
CA ILE A 79 3.57 -0.38 16.10
C ILE A 79 3.34 -0.15 17.61
N ARG A 80 3.92 -1.00 18.48
CA ARG A 80 3.75 -0.89 19.94
C ARG A 80 4.25 0.45 20.48
N VAL A 81 5.39 0.92 20.02
CA VAL A 81 5.95 2.20 20.47
C VAL A 81 5.10 3.35 19.98
N LEU A 82 4.73 3.36 18.70
CA LEU A 82 3.89 4.41 18.12
C LEU A 82 2.53 4.50 18.83
N ALA A 83 1.87 3.36 19.05
CA ALA A 83 0.59 3.30 19.75
C ALA A 83 0.69 3.87 21.18
N ARG A 84 1.70 3.43 21.94
CA ARG A 84 1.90 3.88 23.32
C ARG A 84 2.20 5.39 23.41
N GLU A 85 3.07 5.91 22.56
CA GLU A 85 3.50 7.31 22.60
C GLU A 85 2.40 8.27 22.19
N ASN A 86 1.42 7.82 21.40
CA ASN A 86 0.33 8.64 20.90
C ASN A 86 -1.05 8.27 21.48
N GLY A 87 -1.10 7.36 22.48
CA GLY A 87 -2.35 6.97 23.14
C GLY A 87 -3.33 6.26 22.20
N LEU A 88 -2.85 5.61 21.14
CA LEU A 88 -3.68 4.87 20.20
C LEU A 88 -4.06 3.50 20.79
N THR A 89 -5.24 3.02 20.44
CA THR A 89 -5.73 1.71 20.88
C THR A 89 -6.32 0.92 19.70
N PRO A 90 -6.30 -0.42 19.75
CA PRO A 90 -6.88 -1.25 18.70
C PRO A 90 -8.32 -0.86 18.35
N GLY A 91 -8.62 -0.70 17.06
CA GLY A 91 -9.92 -0.24 16.56
C GLY A 91 -10.18 1.27 16.73
N ASN A 92 -9.31 2.01 17.44
CA ASN A 92 -9.36 3.46 17.60
C ASN A 92 -8.01 4.09 17.25
N SER A 93 -7.54 3.81 16.05
CA SER A 93 -6.25 4.21 15.49
C SER A 93 -6.40 4.45 13.99
N PRO A 94 -5.59 5.34 13.39
CA PRO A 94 -5.34 5.29 11.96
C PRO A 94 -4.66 3.98 11.59
N SER A 95 -4.65 3.65 10.30
CA SER A 95 -4.02 2.44 9.81
C SER A 95 -3.24 2.69 8.52
N SER A 96 -2.37 1.75 8.20
CA SER A 96 -1.58 1.75 6.97
C SER A 96 -1.30 0.33 6.53
N THR A 97 -1.10 0.13 5.22
CA THR A 97 -0.38 -1.04 4.73
C THR A 97 1.09 -0.95 5.09
N VAL A 98 1.82 -2.04 4.97
CA VAL A 98 3.29 -2.06 5.13
C VAL A 98 3.89 -3.02 4.11
N ALA A 99 4.79 -2.52 3.27
CA ALA A 99 5.70 -3.32 2.48
C ALA A 99 7.14 -2.98 2.88
N LEU A 100 7.86 -3.98 3.38
CA LEU A 100 9.26 -3.85 3.79
C LEU A 100 10.11 -4.73 2.90
N LEU A 101 11.23 -4.19 2.46
CA LEU A 101 12.27 -4.92 1.76
C LEU A 101 13.60 -4.63 2.43
N ARG A 102 14.39 -5.69 2.69
CA ARG A 102 15.74 -5.59 3.21
C ARG A 102 16.64 -6.55 2.44
N TRP A 103 17.87 -6.15 2.17
CA TRP A 103 18.84 -7.00 1.48
C TRP A 103 20.23 -6.92 2.08
N ASP A 104 20.97 -7.99 1.86
CA ASP A 104 22.43 -8.07 2.04
C ASP A 104 23.09 -8.54 0.71
N GLU A 105 24.33 -9.02 0.76
CA GLU A 105 25.07 -9.53 -0.41
C GLU A 105 24.51 -10.85 -0.97
N ARG A 106 23.68 -11.56 -0.20
CA ARG A 106 23.23 -12.93 -0.50
C ARG A 106 21.74 -13.06 -0.72
N GLN A 107 20.96 -12.29 0.04
CA GLN A 107 19.50 -12.48 0.07
C GLN A 107 18.74 -11.16 0.19
N VAL A 108 17.50 -11.21 -0.25
CA VAL A 108 16.49 -10.20 -0.03
C VAL A 108 15.40 -10.81 0.84
N ASP A 109 15.08 -10.15 1.96
CA ASP A 109 13.93 -10.46 2.80
C ASP A 109 12.82 -9.45 2.52
N ALA A 110 11.58 -9.91 2.38
CA ALA A 110 10.40 -9.07 2.21
C ALA A 110 9.31 -9.42 3.22
N LEU A 111 8.57 -8.39 3.63
CA LEU A 111 7.38 -8.52 4.48
C LEU A 111 6.28 -7.61 3.92
N VAL A 112 5.06 -8.14 3.77
CA VAL A 112 3.87 -7.40 3.32
C VAL A 112 2.74 -7.61 4.31
N LEU A 113 2.16 -6.51 4.80
CA LEU A 113 0.95 -6.48 5.62
C LEU A 113 -0.04 -5.50 4.98
N GLY A 114 -1.18 -6.01 4.53
CA GLY A 114 -2.12 -5.27 3.66
C GLY A 114 -1.77 -5.42 2.17
N ASP A 115 -2.38 -4.62 1.33
CA ASP A 115 -2.47 -4.81 -0.13
C ASP A 115 -1.48 -3.97 -0.96
N SER A 116 -0.34 -3.60 -0.36
CA SER A 116 0.81 -3.01 -1.08
C SER A 116 1.77 -4.12 -1.52
N PRO A 117 1.75 -4.57 -2.79
CA PRO A 117 2.51 -5.75 -3.22
C PRO A 117 4.01 -5.47 -3.36
N VAL A 118 4.79 -6.54 -3.16
CA VAL A 118 6.20 -6.66 -3.56
C VAL A 118 6.28 -7.72 -4.67
N VAL A 119 6.84 -7.36 -5.82
CA VAL A 119 6.96 -8.25 -6.97
C VAL A 119 8.42 -8.49 -7.29
N ALA A 120 8.87 -9.71 -7.06
CA ALA A 120 10.23 -10.14 -7.39
C ALA A 120 10.27 -10.73 -8.82
N PHE A 121 11.24 -10.30 -9.62
CA PHE A 121 11.48 -10.81 -10.97
C PHE A 121 12.77 -11.61 -10.95
N ALA A 122 12.62 -12.92 -10.97
CA ALA A 122 13.71 -13.88 -10.96
C ALA A 122 13.76 -14.67 -12.30
N ASP A 123 14.80 -15.49 -12.48
CA ASP A 123 14.98 -16.29 -13.70
C ASP A 123 13.80 -17.26 -13.97
N ASN A 124 13.11 -17.70 -12.92
CA ASN A 124 11.95 -18.59 -12.99
C ASN A 124 10.62 -17.83 -13.23
N GLY A 125 10.66 -16.52 -13.42
CA GLY A 125 9.51 -15.65 -13.64
C GLY A 125 9.18 -14.76 -12.45
N PRO A 126 8.10 -13.95 -12.57
CA PRO A 126 7.68 -13.04 -11.51
C PRO A 126 7.01 -13.81 -10.34
N GLU A 127 7.35 -13.41 -9.13
CA GLU A 127 6.70 -13.84 -7.91
C GLU A 127 6.08 -12.63 -7.20
N VAL A 128 4.77 -12.67 -6.97
CA VAL A 128 4.02 -11.60 -6.29
C VAL A 128 3.82 -11.96 -4.83
N LEU A 129 4.44 -11.20 -3.94
CA LEU A 129 4.14 -11.22 -2.52
C LEU A 129 3.09 -10.15 -2.24
N SER A 130 1.86 -10.59 -1.96
CA SER A 130 0.70 -9.73 -1.71
C SER A 130 -0.17 -10.31 -0.60
N ASP A 131 -0.94 -9.47 0.05
CA ASP A 131 -1.98 -9.88 0.99
C ASP A 131 -3.36 -9.51 0.42
N ASP A 132 -4.03 -10.49 -0.14
CA ASP A 132 -5.32 -10.35 -0.82
C ASP A 132 -6.54 -10.50 0.12
N ARG A 133 -6.31 -10.65 1.44
CA ARG A 133 -7.40 -10.85 2.41
C ARG A 133 -8.44 -9.74 2.35
N LEU A 134 -8.03 -8.49 2.22
CA LEU A 134 -8.96 -7.35 2.07
C LEU A 134 -9.82 -7.47 0.81
N ALA A 135 -9.24 -7.87 -0.32
CA ALA A 135 -9.95 -8.04 -1.59
C ALA A 135 -11.00 -9.16 -1.54
N THR A 136 -10.79 -10.18 -0.69
CA THR A 136 -11.68 -11.33 -0.52
C THR A 136 -12.84 -11.08 0.44
N MET A 137 -12.86 -9.93 1.15
CA MET A 137 -13.93 -9.61 2.09
C MET A 137 -15.30 -9.52 1.42
N PRO A 138 -16.38 -9.99 2.09
CA PRO A 138 -17.72 -9.97 1.53
C PRO A 138 -18.16 -8.56 1.16
N ARG A 139 -18.48 -8.34 -0.11
CA ARG A 139 -19.05 -7.08 -0.61
C ARG A 139 -20.57 -7.21 -0.63
N ARG A 140 -21.27 -6.24 -0.05
CA ARG A 140 -22.73 -6.15 -0.17
C ARG A 140 -23.08 -5.28 -1.38
N GLY A 141 -24.09 -5.68 -2.17
CA GLY A 141 -24.65 -4.85 -3.23
C GLY A 141 -25.19 -3.51 -2.70
N GLY A 142 -25.32 -2.51 -3.58
CA GLY A 142 -25.77 -1.17 -3.23
C GLY A 142 -24.72 -0.28 -2.54
N GLY A 143 -23.43 -0.67 -2.59
CA GLY A 143 -22.34 0.13 -2.05
C GLY A 143 -21.89 1.26 -2.98
N TYR A 144 -20.83 1.98 -2.56
CA TYR A 144 -20.30 3.10 -3.34
C TYR A 144 -19.88 2.71 -4.77
N ARG A 145 -19.39 1.47 -4.98
CA ARG A 145 -18.99 0.98 -6.31
C ARG A 145 -20.19 0.86 -7.25
N ASP A 146 -21.29 0.26 -6.81
CA ASP A 146 -22.50 0.12 -7.61
C ASP A 146 -23.10 1.50 -7.92
N ARG A 147 -23.02 2.44 -6.96
CA ARG A 147 -23.47 3.81 -7.13
C ARG A 147 -22.66 4.55 -8.20
N LEU A 148 -21.34 4.42 -8.18
CA LEU A 148 -20.48 5.01 -9.22
C LEU A 148 -20.74 4.40 -10.59
N GLN A 149 -20.87 3.09 -10.68
CA GLN A 149 -21.23 2.40 -11.95
C GLN A 149 -22.58 2.88 -12.52
N ALA A 150 -23.49 3.27 -11.65
CA ALA A 150 -24.78 3.86 -12.06
C ALA A 150 -24.71 5.36 -12.39
N GLY A 151 -23.51 5.98 -12.39
CA GLY A 151 -23.32 7.40 -12.70
C GLY A 151 -23.58 8.34 -11.53
N GLY A 152 -23.46 7.85 -10.28
CA GLY A 152 -23.71 8.65 -9.08
C GLY A 152 -22.62 9.67 -8.75
N GLY A 153 -21.43 9.56 -9.37
CA GLY A 153 -20.31 10.50 -9.20
C GLY A 153 -19.77 10.62 -7.77
N TYR A 154 -18.79 11.51 -7.60
CA TYR A 154 -18.09 11.78 -6.33
C TYR A 154 -18.71 12.98 -5.61
N GLY A 155 -19.77 12.78 -4.82
CA GLY A 155 -20.45 13.82 -4.04
C GLY A 155 -20.69 13.36 -2.60
N ASP A 156 -21.48 14.12 -1.85
CA ASP A 156 -21.76 13.82 -0.43
C ASP A 156 -22.33 12.42 -0.22
N ASP A 157 -23.24 11.97 -1.10
CA ASP A 157 -23.79 10.62 -1.06
C ASP A 157 -22.69 9.54 -1.26
N HIS A 158 -21.64 9.85 -2.03
CA HIS A 158 -20.51 8.96 -2.21
C HIS A 158 -19.70 8.83 -0.92
N VAL A 159 -19.44 9.96 -0.26
CA VAL A 159 -18.72 9.99 1.02
C VAL A 159 -19.53 9.24 2.09
N GLU A 160 -20.85 9.38 2.12
CA GLU A 160 -21.71 8.63 3.04
C GLU A 160 -21.65 7.11 2.75
N ALA A 161 -21.71 6.72 1.48
CA ALA A 161 -21.58 5.32 1.09
C ALA A 161 -20.21 4.74 1.46
N LEU A 162 -19.12 5.52 1.35
CA LEU A 162 -17.78 5.13 1.81
C LEU A 162 -17.73 4.96 3.33
N ARG A 163 -18.31 5.89 4.09
CA ARG A 163 -18.41 5.78 5.56
C ARG A 163 -19.13 4.49 5.98
N ALA A 164 -20.26 4.21 5.34
CA ALA A 164 -21.00 2.98 5.58
C ALA A 164 -20.21 1.72 5.20
N ALA A 165 -19.40 1.78 4.15
CA ALA A 165 -18.51 0.68 3.78
C ALA A 165 -17.38 0.51 4.80
N GLY A 166 -16.70 1.58 5.19
CA GLY A 166 -15.63 1.57 6.20
C GLY A 166 -16.10 1.01 7.54
N ALA A 167 -17.22 1.48 8.06
CA ALA A 167 -17.79 1.00 9.32
C ALA A 167 -18.09 -0.52 9.30
N ARG A 168 -18.44 -1.08 8.13
CA ARG A 168 -18.60 -2.53 7.99
C ARG A 168 -17.26 -3.26 7.98
N MET A 169 -16.25 -2.67 7.34
CA MET A 169 -14.91 -3.26 7.26
C MET A 169 -14.18 -3.24 8.60
N ASP A 170 -14.43 -2.24 9.46
CA ASP A 170 -13.88 -2.18 10.82
C ASP A 170 -14.20 -3.44 11.63
N GLY A 171 -15.36 -4.06 11.37
CA GLY A 171 -15.72 -5.33 11.98
C GLY A 171 -14.85 -6.53 11.59
N TRP A 172 -14.04 -6.42 10.53
CA TRP A 172 -13.19 -7.48 10.00
C TRP A 172 -11.69 -7.17 10.13
N ARG A 173 -11.34 -5.97 10.58
CA ARG A 173 -9.95 -5.53 10.71
C ARG A 173 -9.25 -6.25 11.86
N ASN A 174 -8.02 -6.70 11.61
CA ASN A 174 -7.10 -7.33 12.55
C ASN A 174 -7.73 -8.45 13.38
N ARG A 175 -8.36 -9.39 12.69
CA ARG A 175 -8.95 -10.60 13.30
C ARG A 175 -8.97 -11.78 12.36
N ASP A 176 -9.06 -12.97 12.91
CA ASP A 176 -9.20 -14.22 12.17
C ASP A 176 -10.41 -14.18 11.24
N GLY A 177 -10.21 -14.63 10.00
CA GLY A 177 -11.22 -14.62 8.94
C GLY A 177 -11.50 -13.23 8.35
N GLY A 178 -10.77 -12.21 8.79
CA GLY A 178 -10.80 -10.86 8.27
C GLY A 178 -9.54 -10.50 7.50
N PHE A 179 -9.15 -9.24 7.54
CA PHE A 179 -7.93 -8.70 6.92
C PHE A 179 -7.05 -8.02 7.97
N TRP A 180 -5.75 -7.89 7.65
CA TRP A 180 -4.77 -7.38 8.58
C TRP A 180 -4.04 -6.17 7.99
N VAL A 181 -3.88 -5.13 8.81
CA VAL A 181 -3.16 -3.89 8.51
C VAL A 181 -2.42 -3.39 9.74
N ALA A 182 -1.42 -2.54 9.57
CA ALA A 182 -0.78 -1.88 10.69
C ALA A 182 -1.73 -0.83 11.29
N GLU A 183 -2.00 -0.99 12.58
CA GLU A 183 -2.72 -0.01 13.43
C GLU A 183 -2.15 -0.07 14.85
N ALA A 184 -2.92 0.23 15.90
CA ALA A 184 -2.47 0.14 17.29
C ALA A 184 -2.41 -1.29 17.86
N ASP A 185 -2.47 -2.31 17.01
CA ASP A 185 -2.38 -3.73 17.34
C ASP A 185 -1.03 -4.31 16.85
N PRO A 186 -0.03 -4.49 17.74
CA PRO A 186 1.27 -5.04 17.36
C PRO A 186 1.23 -6.48 16.84
N ASP A 187 0.21 -7.25 17.24
CA ASP A 187 0.12 -8.67 16.86
C ASP A 187 -0.20 -8.82 15.37
N ALA A 188 -0.77 -7.78 14.73
CA ALA A 188 -0.98 -7.74 13.29
C ALA A 188 0.32 -7.95 12.48
N ALA A 189 1.48 -7.58 13.03
CA ALA A 189 2.77 -7.77 12.36
C ALA A 189 3.09 -9.24 12.08
N TYR A 190 2.63 -10.16 12.92
CA TYR A 190 2.88 -11.60 12.78
C TYR A 190 1.94 -12.26 11.75
N GLU A 191 0.93 -11.54 11.31
CA GLU A 191 0.02 -11.95 10.23
C GLU A 191 0.51 -11.53 8.83
N ALA A 192 1.62 -10.80 8.77
CA ALA A 192 2.24 -10.36 7.54
C ALA A 192 2.69 -11.53 6.66
N ARG A 193 2.59 -11.37 5.36
CA ARG A 193 3.16 -12.28 4.38
C ARG A 193 4.66 -12.02 4.28
N GLN A 194 5.46 -13.07 4.21
CA GLN A 194 6.91 -12.95 4.11
C GLN A 194 7.45 -13.82 2.96
N ALA A 195 8.50 -13.32 2.31
CA ALA A 195 9.24 -14.05 1.30
C ALA A 195 10.74 -13.77 1.43
N ARG A 196 11.53 -14.65 0.82
CA ARG A 196 12.99 -14.54 0.79
C ARG A 196 13.50 -15.02 -0.55
N TRP A 197 14.38 -14.23 -1.17
CA TRP A 197 14.97 -14.57 -2.46
C TRP A 197 16.51 -14.44 -2.40
N PRO A 198 17.25 -15.36 -3.05
CA PRO A 198 18.68 -15.15 -3.27
C PRO A 198 18.91 -13.96 -4.20
N VAL A 199 19.83 -13.06 -3.85
CA VAL A 199 20.18 -11.90 -4.72
C VAL A 199 20.63 -12.36 -6.09
N ALA A 200 21.35 -13.50 -6.16
CA ALA A 200 21.88 -14.04 -7.42
C ALA A 200 20.78 -14.44 -8.44
N ASP A 201 19.55 -14.69 -7.97
CA ASP A 201 18.43 -15.11 -8.81
C ASP A 201 17.55 -13.92 -9.23
N LEU A 202 17.80 -12.73 -8.66
CA LEU A 202 16.96 -11.55 -8.87
C LEU A 202 17.52 -10.67 -9.99
N ARG A 203 16.63 -10.26 -10.90
CA ARG A 203 16.86 -9.20 -11.87
C ARG A 203 16.37 -7.85 -11.35
N ALA A 204 15.14 -7.83 -10.80
CA ALA A 204 14.52 -6.61 -10.31
C ALA A 204 13.46 -6.92 -9.24
N ILE A 205 13.11 -5.91 -8.44
CA ILE A 205 11.92 -5.94 -7.57
C ILE A 205 11.13 -4.64 -7.78
N LEU A 206 9.81 -4.77 -7.86
CA LEU A 206 8.88 -3.65 -7.74
C LEU A 206 8.18 -3.69 -6.38
N MET A 207 8.01 -2.53 -5.76
CA MET A 207 7.12 -2.32 -4.61
C MET A 207 6.12 -1.24 -5.00
N ALA A 208 4.84 -1.47 -4.76
CA ALA A 208 3.78 -0.56 -5.19
C ALA A 208 2.72 -0.38 -4.11
N THR A 209 2.12 0.81 -4.03
CA THR A 209 0.84 1.00 -3.31
C THR A 209 -0.34 0.60 -4.20
N ASP A 210 -1.53 0.48 -3.63
CA ASP A 210 -2.75 0.08 -4.34
C ASP A 210 -3.10 1.05 -5.47
N GLY A 211 -2.78 2.36 -5.32
CA GLY A 211 -2.94 3.38 -6.35
C GLY A 211 -2.09 3.14 -7.62
N VAL A 212 -1.11 2.23 -7.58
CA VAL A 212 -0.39 1.74 -8.76
C VAL A 212 -0.84 0.32 -9.13
N ALA A 213 -1.00 -0.57 -8.14
CA ALA A 213 -1.39 -1.96 -8.35
C ALA A 213 -2.75 -2.09 -9.06
N CYS A 214 -3.67 -1.14 -8.82
CA CYS A 214 -4.97 -1.07 -9.52
C CYS A 214 -4.83 -1.03 -11.06
N GLY A 215 -3.72 -0.53 -11.59
CA GLY A 215 -3.42 -0.55 -13.02
C GLY A 215 -3.33 -1.95 -13.61
N VAL A 216 -2.89 -2.93 -12.81
CA VAL A 216 -2.84 -4.35 -13.17
C VAL A 216 -4.15 -5.04 -12.76
N ASP A 217 -4.59 -4.86 -11.52
CA ASP A 217 -5.62 -5.69 -10.91
C ASP A 217 -7.05 -5.26 -11.31
N ASP A 218 -7.34 -3.95 -11.27
CA ASP A 218 -8.68 -3.40 -11.48
C ASP A 218 -8.84 -2.77 -12.87
N TYR A 219 -7.90 -1.89 -13.28
CA TYR A 219 -8.05 -1.11 -14.52
C TYR A 219 -7.65 -1.90 -15.77
N ARG A 220 -6.79 -2.91 -15.61
CA ARG A 220 -6.28 -3.74 -16.71
C ARG A 220 -5.63 -2.92 -17.83
N ILE A 221 -4.99 -1.80 -17.48
CA ILE A 221 -4.19 -0.99 -18.41
C ILE A 221 -2.81 -1.61 -18.64
N PHE A 222 -2.33 -2.38 -17.66
CA PHE A 222 -1.20 -3.29 -17.80
C PHE A 222 -1.73 -4.72 -17.85
N SER A 223 -1.15 -5.55 -18.74
CA SER A 223 -1.51 -6.97 -18.86
C SER A 223 -1.12 -7.76 -17.60
N ASP A 224 0.01 -7.39 -17.02
CA ASP A 224 0.65 -8.09 -15.92
C ASP A 224 1.80 -7.25 -15.34
N TRP A 225 2.44 -7.72 -14.27
CA TRP A 225 3.59 -7.07 -13.65
C TRP A 225 4.86 -7.01 -14.51
N PRO A 226 5.18 -8.00 -15.39
CA PRO A 226 6.23 -7.86 -16.39
C PRO A 226 6.07 -6.62 -17.28
N ALA A 227 4.86 -6.30 -17.74
CA ALA A 227 4.60 -5.11 -18.55
C ALA A 227 4.85 -3.81 -17.75
N VAL A 228 4.55 -3.80 -16.45
CA VAL A 228 4.88 -2.68 -15.54
C VAL A 228 6.40 -2.53 -15.42
N LEU A 229 7.13 -3.64 -15.21
CA LEU A 229 8.58 -3.62 -15.11
C LEU A 229 9.24 -3.12 -16.40
N ASP A 230 8.81 -3.63 -17.56
CA ASP A 230 9.36 -3.22 -18.85
C ASP A 230 9.16 -1.72 -19.11
N LEU A 231 8.01 -1.18 -18.75
CA LEU A 231 7.77 0.25 -18.82
C LEU A 231 8.67 1.04 -17.85
N ALA A 232 8.76 0.61 -16.60
CA ALA A 232 9.58 1.27 -15.58
C ALA A 232 11.06 1.26 -15.96
N LEU A 233 11.60 0.14 -16.48
CA LEU A 233 12.98 0.05 -16.94
C LEU A 233 13.26 0.90 -18.18
N SER A 234 12.30 0.99 -19.12
CA SER A 234 12.50 1.70 -20.40
C SER A 234 12.24 3.20 -20.33
N ARG A 235 11.31 3.64 -19.46
CA ARG A 235 10.84 5.04 -19.40
C ARG A 235 10.86 5.66 -18.00
N GLY A 236 11.29 4.89 -16.99
CA GLY A 236 11.31 5.29 -15.59
C GLY A 236 10.00 4.96 -14.85
N ALA A 237 10.10 4.83 -13.52
CA ALA A 237 8.97 4.50 -12.65
C ALA A 237 7.82 5.53 -12.75
N ALA A 238 8.13 6.81 -12.94
CA ALA A 238 7.13 7.88 -13.09
C ALA A 238 6.19 7.66 -14.29
N ALA A 239 6.67 7.05 -15.38
CA ALA A 239 5.83 6.78 -16.55
C ALA A 239 4.72 5.75 -16.26
N VAL A 240 4.92 4.87 -15.27
CA VAL A 240 3.88 3.94 -14.80
C VAL A 240 2.77 4.72 -14.09
N LEU A 241 3.15 5.62 -13.18
CA LEU A 241 2.20 6.47 -12.44
C LEU A 241 1.36 7.33 -13.39
N ASP A 242 2.02 7.93 -14.38
CA ASP A 242 1.37 8.79 -15.38
C ASP A 242 0.28 8.03 -16.14
N LEU A 243 0.53 6.77 -16.55
CA LEU A 243 -0.48 5.96 -17.27
C LEU A 243 -1.68 5.60 -16.39
N VAL A 244 -1.46 5.28 -15.11
CA VAL A 244 -2.56 5.03 -14.16
C VAL A 244 -3.37 6.30 -13.97
N ARG A 245 -2.70 7.44 -13.76
CA ARG A 245 -3.34 8.75 -13.59
C ARG A 245 -4.13 9.18 -14.83
N ASP A 246 -3.62 8.90 -16.02
CA ASP A 246 -4.34 9.20 -17.26
C ASP A 246 -5.58 8.32 -17.44
N ALA A 247 -5.51 7.05 -17.01
CA ALA A 247 -6.69 6.19 -16.96
C ALA A 247 -7.77 6.76 -16.03
N GLU A 248 -7.40 7.17 -14.81
CA GLU A 248 -8.31 7.81 -13.85
C GLU A 248 -8.93 9.10 -14.42
N ARG A 249 -8.14 9.96 -15.08
CA ARG A 249 -8.60 11.18 -15.74
C ARG A 249 -9.59 10.87 -16.87
N SER A 250 -9.44 9.74 -17.55
CA SER A 250 -10.36 9.30 -18.60
C SER A 250 -11.71 8.81 -18.08
N ASP A 251 -11.81 8.57 -16.76
CA ASP A 251 -13.02 8.11 -16.06
C ASP A 251 -13.31 9.01 -14.84
N PRO A 252 -13.64 10.30 -15.05
CA PRO A 252 -13.75 11.28 -13.98
C PRO A 252 -14.92 11.00 -13.01
N GLU A 253 -15.93 10.24 -13.44
CA GLU A 253 -17.08 9.87 -12.62
C GLU A 253 -16.93 8.49 -11.95
N GLY A 254 -15.85 7.75 -12.22
CA GLY A 254 -15.61 6.41 -11.68
C GLY A 254 -16.62 5.36 -12.16
N THR A 255 -17.21 5.56 -13.32
CA THR A 255 -18.23 4.63 -13.86
C THR A 255 -17.61 3.36 -14.40
N ARG A 256 -16.46 3.47 -15.04
CA ARG A 256 -15.72 2.35 -15.61
C ARG A 256 -14.91 1.62 -14.53
N TRP A 257 -14.24 2.37 -13.67
CA TRP A 257 -13.39 1.88 -12.60
C TRP A 257 -13.80 2.50 -11.26
N PRO A 258 -14.81 1.94 -10.59
CA PRO A 258 -15.29 2.45 -9.32
C PRO A 258 -14.23 2.40 -8.23
N ARG A 259 -13.84 3.55 -7.70
CA ARG A 259 -12.76 3.75 -6.73
C ARG A 259 -13.18 4.72 -5.63
N PRO A 260 -12.49 4.74 -4.47
CA PRO A 260 -12.88 5.60 -3.35
C PRO A 260 -12.76 7.10 -3.65
N LYS A 261 -11.74 7.51 -4.42
CA LYS A 261 -11.40 8.90 -4.76
C LYS A 261 -11.24 9.04 -6.28
N PRO A 262 -11.45 10.25 -6.86
CA PRO A 262 -11.15 10.50 -8.27
C PRO A 262 -9.71 10.12 -8.66
N HIS A 263 -8.75 10.42 -7.77
CA HIS A 263 -7.33 10.11 -7.91
C HIS A 263 -6.79 9.61 -6.59
N ASP A 264 -6.17 8.43 -6.57
CA ASP A 264 -5.51 7.92 -5.39
C ASP A 264 -4.05 8.38 -5.32
N ASP A 265 -3.48 8.32 -4.12
CA ASP A 265 -2.03 8.45 -3.93
C ASP A 265 -1.33 7.28 -4.63
N GLN A 266 -0.14 7.50 -5.15
CA GLN A 266 0.60 6.51 -5.93
C GLN A 266 2.06 6.53 -5.51
N ALA A 267 2.59 5.35 -5.18
CA ALA A 267 4.02 5.16 -4.97
C ALA A 267 4.49 3.86 -5.64
N LEU A 268 5.60 3.97 -6.38
CA LEU A 268 6.29 2.84 -7.02
C LEU A 268 7.78 2.93 -6.76
N VAL A 269 8.34 1.83 -6.29
CA VAL A 269 9.79 1.67 -6.14
C VAL A 269 10.27 0.55 -7.05
N LEU A 270 11.29 0.84 -7.86
CA LEU A 270 12.03 -0.13 -8.66
C LEU A 270 13.41 -0.35 -8.04
N LEU A 271 13.75 -1.60 -7.74
CA LEU A 271 15.10 -2.05 -7.44
C LEU A 271 15.61 -2.87 -8.63
N ASP A 272 16.70 -2.44 -9.24
CA ASP A 272 17.37 -3.10 -10.38
C ASP A 272 18.69 -3.66 -9.86
N PHE A 273 18.86 -5.01 -9.89
CA PHE A 273 19.96 -5.77 -9.28
C PHE A 273 21.12 -6.03 -10.24
#